data_d43aa80c9264c6e34a4d3be4fb101df4
#
_entry.id   d43aa80c9264c6e34a4d3be4fb101df4
#
_cell.length_a   1.000
_cell.length_b   1.000
_cell.length_c   1.000
_cell.angle_alpha   90.00
_cell.angle_beta   90.00
_cell.angle_gamma   90.00
#
_symmetry.space_group_name_H-M   'P 1'
#
loop_
_entity.id
_entity.type
_entity.pdbx_description
1 polymer ?
#
loop_
_entity_poly.entity_id
_entity_poly.type
_entity_poly.pdbx_seq_one_letter_code
_entity_poly.pdbx_strand_id
1 'polypeptide(L)'
;MKKSLLIILFLFSHQLFAEEVYATFTVHARQNANLAFSYSGIVKDINADIMSEVKKDDVLATLVSDDLIATHNATKVELKYAKLEYERHKDLYAKKLIDKSQLDKYALAYESLLAKIEYEKTIFAKTILTAPFDGVITHRYIESGDVVSGQMIKTAFTIQSPSQRVLVAEFDQKYNNQVKIGDSFIFTVDGDSKQHKAKIDRIYPQANEDNRKIYAQVFVEGIKVGMFGEGKIITSANE
;
A
#
# COMPACT_ATOMS: atom_id res chain seq x y z
N MET A 1 -0.51 -80.38 29.61
CA MET A 1 0.43 -79.70 28.72
C MET A 1 -0.27 -78.50 28.14
N LYS A 2 -0.09 -77.28 28.73
CA LYS A 2 -0.67 -76.01 28.27
C LYS A 2 0.41 -75.26 27.52
N LYS A 3 0.26 -75.05 26.22
CA LYS A 3 1.13 -74.20 25.36
C LYS A 3 0.69 -72.73 25.50
N SER A 4 1.47 -71.95 26.23
CA SER A 4 1.31 -70.49 26.25
C SER A 4 1.83 -69.89 24.94
N LEU A 5 0.94 -69.31 24.18
CA LEU A 5 1.24 -68.55 22.95
C LEU A 5 1.58 -67.09 23.36
N LEU A 6 2.85 -66.71 23.31
CA LEU A 6 3.35 -65.37 23.61
C LEU A 6 3.17 -64.51 22.34
N ILE A 7 2.13 -63.67 22.30
CA ILE A 7 1.94 -62.70 21.23
C ILE A 7 2.82 -61.48 21.54
N ILE A 8 3.93 -61.33 20.82
CA ILE A 8 4.78 -60.15 20.83
C ILE A 8 4.11 -59.10 19.95
N LEU A 9 3.46 -58.13 20.57
CA LEU A 9 2.89 -56.93 19.92
C LEU A 9 4.05 -56.00 19.57
N PHE A 10 4.48 -56.00 18.32
CA PHE A 10 5.47 -55.05 17.76
C PHE A 10 4.77 -53.71 17.60
N LEU A 11 4.92 -52.82 18.60
CA LEU A 11 4.56 -51.41 18.48
C LEU A 11 5.53 -50.76 17.51
N PHE A 12 5.12 -50.68 16.25
CA PHE A 12 5.76 -49.81 15.26
C PHE A 12 5.49 -48.38 15.70
N SER A 13 6.39 -47.79 16.49
CA SER A 13 6.42 -46.35 16.70
C SER A 13 6.81 -45.69 15.36
N HIS A 14 5.84 -45.19 14.64
CA HIS A 14 6.10 -44.27 13.52
C HIS A 14 6.80 -43.04 14.11
N GLN A 15 8.12 -42.98 14.01
CA GLN A 15 8.85 -41.76 14.24
C GLN A 15 8.44 -40.81 13.12
N LEU A 16 7.61 -39.82 13.47
CA LEU A 16 7.33 -38.67 12.61
C LEU A 16 8.66 -37.91 12.43
N PHE A 17 9.35 -38.17 11.32
CA PHE A 17 10.49 -37.37 10.93
C PHE A 17 9.95 -36.06 10.34
N ALA A 18 10.04 -34.98 11.10
CA ALA A 18 9.92 -33.65 10.54
C ALA A 18 11.08 -33.44 9.56
N GLU A 19 10.79 -33.21 8.29
CA GLU A 19 11.82 -32.94 7.29
C GLU A 19 12.22 -31.48 7.38
N GLU A 20 13.53 -31.21 7.36
CA GLU A 20 14.08 -29.86 7.34
C GLU A 20 14.27 -29.40 5.89
N VAL A 21 13.56 -28.37 5.48
CA VAL A 21 13.68 -27.77 4.16
C VAL A 21 14.50 -26.48 4.24
N TYR A 22 15.66 -26.46 3.60
CA TYR A 22 16.48 -25.26 3.52
C TYR A 22 15.80 -24.17 2.69
N ALA A 23 15.83 -22.93 3.21
CA ALA A 23 15.31 -21.75 2.55
C ALA A 23 16.20 -20.54 2.81
N THR A 24 16.37 -19.71 1.80
CA THR A 24 16.92 -18.35 1.92
C THR A 24 15.79 -17.36 1.96
N PHE A 25 16.03 -16.16 2.48
CA PHE A 25 14.98 -15.13 2.50
C PHE A 25 15.54 -13.73 2.33
N THR A 26 14.63 -12.83 1.92
CA THR A 26 14.86 -11.37 1.92
C THR A 26 13.74 -10.70 2.72
N VAL A 27 14.10 -9.67 3.47
CA VAL A 27 13.15 -8.91 4.31
C VAL A 27 12.61 -7.71 3.54
N HIS A 28 11.29 -7.63 3.43
CA HIS A 28 10.59 -6.51 2.82
C HIS A 28 9.73 -5.78 3.86
N ALA A 29 9.42 -4.51 3.61
CA ALA A 29 8.36 -3.84 4.33
C ALA A 29 7.01 -4.45 3.95
N ARG A 30 6.06 -4.53 4.88
CA ARG A 30 4.71 -5.01 4.58
C ARG A 30 3.98 -4.12 3.56
N GLN A 31 4.19 -2.81 3.67
CA GLN A 31 3.75 -1.83 2.71
C GLN A 31 4.94 -0.99 2.29
N ASN A 32 5.07 -0.76 0.99
CA ASN A 32 6.07 0.09 0.38
C ASN A 32 5.41 0.80 -0.79
N ALA A 33 5.55 2.14 -0.86
CA ALA A 33 5.00 2.93 -1.95
C ALA A 33 6.00 3.99 -2.41
N ASN A 34 6.10 4.13 -3.72
CA ASN A 34 6.79 5.22 -4.38
C ASN A 34 5.75 6.29 -4.71
N LEU A 35 5.86 7.44 -4.07
CA LEU A 35 4.91 8.54 -4.17
C LEU A 35 5.41 9.55 -5.20
N ALA A 36 4.50 10.04 -6.04
CA ALA A 36 4.80 11.01 -7.07
C ALA A 36 3.64 11.99 -7.24
N PHE A 37 3.93 13.20 -7.69
CA PHE A 37 2.88 14.12 -8.08
C PHE A 37 2.22 13.67 -9.40
N SER A 38 0.90 13.76 -9.46
CA SER A 38 0.11 13.51 -10.67
C SER A 38 -0.23 14.81 -11.42
N TYR A 39 0.25 15.95 -10.95
CA TYR A 39 0.11 17.26 -11.54
C TYR A 39 1.48 17.89 -11.78
N SER A 40 1.59 18.72 -12.83
CA SER A 40 2.85 19.41 -13.14
C SER A 40 2.92 20.74 -12.41
N GLY A 41 4.09 21.08 -11.89
CA GLY A 41 4.29 22.36 -11.20
C GLY A 41 5.66 22.46 -10.56
N ILE A 42 5.89 23.52 -9.82
CA ILE A 42 7.09 23.77 -9.05
C ILE A 42 6.85 23.33 -7.60
N VAL A 43 7.74 22.56 -7.03
CA VAL A 43 7.69 22.17 -5.61
C VAL A 43 7.84 23.42 -4.75
N LYS A 44 6.82 23.71 -3.93
CA LYS A 44 6.79 24.85 -3.04
C LYS A 44 7.37 24.50 -1.68
N ASP A 45 6.69 23.63 -0.97
CA ASP A 45 7.05 23.25 0.39
C ASP A 45 7.30 21.74 0.49
N ILE A 46 8.24 21.36 1.34
CA ILE A 46 8.54 19.98 1.72
C ILE A 46 8.41 19.87 3.23
N ASN A 47 7.48 19.03 3.70
CA ASN A 47 7.15 18.90 5.12
C ASN A 47 7.69 17.60 5.74
N ALA A 48 8.27 16.71 4.93
CA ALA A 48 8.83 15.45 5.40
C ALA A 48 10.22 15.20 4.78
N ASP A 49 11.10 14.60 5.54
CA ASP A 49 12.44 14.23 5.10
C ASP A 49 12.71 12.76 5.39
N ILE A 50 13.88 12.26 4.98
CA ILE A 50 14.33 10.90 5.27
C ILE A 50 14.24 10.65 6.77
N MET A 51 13.71 9.49 7.17
CA MET A 51 13.45 9.08 8.56
C MET A 51 12.28 9.80 9.24
N SER A 52 11.55 10.70 8.56
CA SER A 52 10.31 11.25 9.12
C SER A 52 9.26 10.16 9.29
N GLU A 53 8.71 10.06 10.49
CA GLU A 53 7.50 9.27 10.77
C GLU A 53 6.28 10.10 10.38
N VAL A 54 5.42 9.54 9.53
CA VAL A 54 4.23 10.21 9.03
C VAL A 54 3.00 9.33 9.21
N LYS A 55 1.87 9.97 9.40
CA LYS A 55 0.57 9.31 9.45
C LYS A 55 -0.11 9.38 8.10
N LYS A 56 -1.07 8.50 7.89
CA LYS A 56 -1.94 8.56 6.73
C LYS A 56 -2.56 9.96 6.59
N ASP A 57 -2.58 10.47 5.35
CA ASP A 57 -3.07 11.79 4.94
C ASP A 57 -2.20 12.98 5.39
N ASP A 58 -1.07 12.76 6.09
CA ASP A 58 -0.10 13.83 6.35
C ASP A 58 0.45 14.39 5.03
N VAL A 59 0.55 15.72 4.94
CA VAL A 59 1.08 16.43 3.78
C VAL A 59 2.60 16.34 3.75
N LEU A 60 3.13 15.69 2.71
CA LEU A 60 4.58 15.50 2.53
C LEU A 60 5.24 16.63 1.75
N ALA A 61 4.55 17.12 0.71
CA ALA A 61 5.01 18.25 -0.10
C ALA A 61 3.84 18.89 -0.84
N THR A 62 4.03 20.14 -1.27
CA THR A 62 3.05 20.91 -2.05
C THR A 62 3.68 21.53 -3.28
N LEU A 63 2.87 21.74 -4.33
CA LEU A 63 3.27 22.52 -5.50
C LEU A 63 2.78 23.97 -5.37
N VAL A 64 3.43 24.87 -6.11
CA VAL A 64 2.92 26.24 -6.30
C VAL A 64 1.57 26.16 -7.00
N SER A 65 0.55 26.76 -6.41
CA SER A 65 -0.85 26.65 -6.84
C SER A 65 -1.62 27.98 -6.75
N ASP A 66 -0.92 29.11 -6.75
CA ASP A 66 -1.52 30.44 -6.57
C ASP A 66 -2.51 30.80 -7.70
N ASP A 67 -2.22 30.37 -8.92
CA ASP A 67 -3.10 30.49 -10.10
C ASP A 67 -4.37 29.64 -9.97
N LEU A 68 -4.26 28.43 -9.45
CA LEU A 68 -5.41 27.55 -9.17
C LEU A 68 -6.30 28.15 -8.07
N ILE A 69 -5.69 28.70 -7.02
CA ILE A 69 -6.41 29.37 -5.94
C ILE A 69 -7.14 30.60 -6.47
N ALA A 70 -6.48 31.43 -7.30
CA ALA A 70 -7.10 32.61 -7.90
C ALA A 70 -8.29 32.22 -8.80
N THR A 71 -8.12 31.22 -9.65
CA THR A 71 -9.18 30.68 -10.52
C THR A 71 -10.38 30.19 -9.71
N HIS A 72 -10.11 29.39 -8.68
CA HIS A 72 -11.15 28.86 -7.79
C HIS A 72 -11.92 29.99 -7.08
N ASN A 73 -11.23 31.03 -6.62
CA ASN A 73 -11.89 32.18 -5.99
C ASN A 73 -12.77 32.96 -6.99
N ALA A 74 -12.34 33.12 -8.23
CA ALA A 74 -13.16 33.73 -9.29
C ALA A 74 -14.43 32.90 -9.53
N THR A 75 -14.29 31.57 -9.72
CA THR A 75 -15.44 30.68 -9.93
C THR A 75 -16.39 30.68 -8.74
N LYS A 76 -15.89 30.80 -7.48
CA LYS A 76 -16.74 30.95 -6.29
C LYS A 76 -17.64 32.19 -6.36
N VAL A 77 -17.08 33.30 -6.86
CA VAL A 77 -17.87 34.55 -7.01
C VAL A 77 -18.95 34.34 -8.09
N GLU A 78 -18.61 33.77 -9.22
CA GLU A 78 -19.58 33.44 -10.29
C GLU A 78 -20.69 32.51 -9.75
N LEU A 79 -20.33 31.46 -9.04
CA LEU A 79 -21.27 30.51 -8.45
C LEU A 79 -22.25 31.20 -7.46
N LYS A 80 -21.75 32.13 -6.66
CA LYS A 80 -22.58 32.88 -5.70
C LYS A 80 -23.69 33.63 -6.43
N TYR A 81 -23.35 34.35 -7.52
CA TYR A 81 -24.34 35.11 -8.27
C TYR A 81 -25.26 34.24 -9.10
N ALA A 82 -24.75 33.16 -9.70
CA ALA A 82 -25.58 32.21 -10.42
C ALA A 82 -26.64 31.57 -9.50
N LYS A 83 -26.24 31.23 -8.24
CA LYS A 83 -27.17 30.74 -7.24
C LYS A 83 -28.29 31.73 -6.92
N LEU A 84 -27.94 33.02 -6.73
CA LEU A 84 -28.93 34.06 -6.43
C LEU A 84 -29.90 34.26 -7.63
N GLU A 85 -29.41 34.20 -8.85
CA GLU A 85 -30.24 34.27 -10.04
C GLU A 85 -31.18 33.06 -10.18
N TYR A 86 -30.65 31.84 -9.94
CA TYR A 86 -31.46 30.63 -9.95
C TYR A 86 -32.57 30.69 -8.88
N GLU A 87 -32.24 31.06 -7.64
CA GLU A 87 -33.22 31.18 -6.56
C GLU A 87 -34.31 32.21 -6.89
N ARG A 88 -33.93 33.38 -7.45
CA ARG A 88 -34.87 34.43 -7.89
C ARG A 88 -35.83 33.90 -8.95
N HIS A 89 -35.31 33.20 -9.96
CA HIS A 89 -36.12 32.65 -11.04
C HIS A 89 -36.99 31.48 -10.59
N LYS A 90 -36.53 30.71 -9.62
CA LYS A 90 -37.32 29.69 -8.97
C LYS A 90 -38.57 30.27 -8.28
N ASP A 91 -38.43 31.42 -7.62
CA ASP A 91 -39.55 32.13 -7.00
C ASP A 91 -40.51 32.70 -8.04
N LEU A 92 -39.97 33.26 -9.15
CA LEU A 92 -40.79 33.74 -10.26
C LEU A 92 -41.58 32.62 -10.94
N TYR A 93 -40.95 31.46 -11.14
CA TYR A 93 -41.63 30.28 -11.67
C TYR A 93 -42.75 29.76 -10.75
N ALA A 94 -42.50 29.72 -9.44
CA ALA A 94 -43.51 29.34 -8.46
C ALA A 94 -44.74 30.25 -8.48
N LYS A 95 -44.52 31.55 -8.79
CA LYS A 95 -45.57 32.58 -9.00
C LYS A 95 -46.16 32.55 -10.41
N LYS A 96 -45.78 31.61 -11.28
CA LYS A 96 -46.20 31.49 -12.69
C LYS A 96 -45.88 32.73 -13.54
N LEU A 97 -44.85 33.48 -13.21
CA LEU A 97 -44.43 34.66 -13.92
C LEU A 97 -43.40 34.40 -15.05
N ILE A 98 -42.82 33.22 -15.05
CA ILE A 98 -41.92 32.71 -16.07
C ILE A 98 -42.27 31.26 -16.42
N ASP A 99 -41.83 30.81 -17.60
CA ASP A 99 -41.96 29.41 -18.01
C ASP A 99 -40.82 28.52 -17.48
N LYS A 100 -40.98 27.23 -17.65
CA LYS A 100 -39.99 26.23 -17.18
C LYS A 100 -38.67 26.34 -17.94
N SER A 101 -38.68 26.68 -19.24
CA SER A 101 -37.47 26.83 -20.06
C SER A 101 -36.56 27.94 -19.54
N GLN A 102 -37.18 29.07 -19.09
CA GLN A 102 -36.44 30.14 -18.44
C GLN A 102 -35.83 29.72 -17.12
N LEU A 103 -36.55 28.99 -16.26
CA LEU A 103 -36.01 28.43 -15.01
C LEU A 103 -34.86 27.46 -15.29
N ASP A 104 -35.05 26.53 -16.23
CA ASP A 104 -34.06 25.49 -16.57
C ASP A 104 -32.73 26.14 -17.09
N LYS A 105 -32.78 27.28 -17.77
CA LYS A 105 -31.59 28.04 -18.18
C LYS A 105 -30.74 28.49 -16.97
N TYR A 106 -31.37 29.02 -15.93
CA TYR A 106 -30.67 29.49 -14.73
C TYR A 106 -30.23 28.32 -13.85
N ALA A 107 -31.00 27.24 -13.82
CA ALA A 107 -30.61 25.98 -13.17
C ALA A 107 -29.34 25.42 -13.81
N LEU A 108 -29.29 25.33 -15.15
CA LEU A 108 -28.10 24.86 -15.89
C LEU A 108 -26.87 25.71 -15.58
N ALA A 109 -27.00 27.05 -15.57
CA ALA A 109 -25.88 27.93 -15.26
C ALA A 109 -25.33 27.69 -13.85
N TYR A 110 -26.21 27.55 -12.85
CA TYR A 110 -25.84 27.27 -11.46
C TYR A 110 -25.19 25.90 -11.31
N GLU A 111 -25.78 24.84 -11.85
CA GLU A 111 -25.28 23.45 -11.77
C GLU A 111 -23.94 23.28 -12.50
N SER A 112 -23.76 23.94 -13.65
CA SER A 112 -22.49 23.95 -14.39
C SER A 112 -21.34 24.54 -13.55
N LEU A 113 -21.59 25.61 -12.80
CA LEU A 113 -20.60 26.24 -11.95
C LEU A 113 -20.33 25.38 -10.69
N LEU A 114 -21.33 24.66 -10.17
CA LEU A 114 -21.10 23.65 -9.10
C LEU A 114 -20.14 22.54 -9.58
N ALA A 115 -20.40 22.00 -10.76
CA ALA A 115 -19.52 20.98 -11.34
C ALA A 115 -18.10 21.51 -11.59
N LYS A 116 -17.97 22.76 -12.04
CA LYS A 116 -16.67 23.43 -12.24
C LYS A 116 -15.91 23.58 -10.93
N ILE A 117 -16.55 24.00 -9.84
CA ILE A 117 -15.93 24.11 -8.51
C ILE A 117 -15.39 22.75 -8.01
N GLU A 118 -16.14 21.67 -8.19
CA GLU A 118 -15.70 20.34 -7.79
C GLU A 118 -14.51 19.85 -8.64
N TYR A 119 -14.51 20.14 -9.94
CA TYR A 119 -13.36 19.87 -10.81
C TYR A 119 -12.11 20.62 -10.33
N GLU A 120 -12.22 21.94 -10.07
CA GLU A 120 -11.11 22.77 -9.59
C GLU A 120 -10.54 22.26 -8.26
N LYS A 121 -11.39 21.83 -7.32
CA LYS A 121 -10.95 21.18 -6.07
C LYS A 121 -10.15 19.90 -6.33
N THR A 122 -10.59 19.10 -7.30
CA THR A 122 -9.89 17.86 -7.68
C THR A 122 -8.51 18.17 -8.26
N ILE A 123 -8.39 19.23 -9.07
CA ILE A 123 -7.09 19.68 -9.61
C ILE A 123 -6.19 20.18 -8.48
N PHE A 124 -6.74 21.00 -7.59
CA PHE A 124 -6.00 21.52 -6.43
C PHE A 124 -5.47 20.39 -5.54
N ALA A 125 -6.29 19.37 -5.27
CA ALA A 125 -5.88 18.20 -4.48
C ALA A 125 -4.67 17.47 -5.08
N LYS A 126 -4.49 17.50 -6.41
CA LYS A 126 -3.34 16.89 -7.09
C LYS A 126 -2.03 17.69 -6.91
N THR A 127 -2.09 18.93 -6.42
CA THR A 127 -0.91 19.73 -6.07
C THR A 127 -0.38 19.43 -4.67
N ILE A 128 -1.08 18.60 -3.90
CA ILE A 128 -0.71 18.22 -2.54
C ILE A 128 -0.36 16.72 -2.54
N LEU A 129 0.84 16.39 -2.12
CA LEU A 129 1.27 15.00 -1.99
C LEU A 129 1.15 14.56 -0.53
N THR A 130 0.34 13.53 -0.29
CA THR A 130 0.08 13.01 1.06
C THR A 130 0.54 11.58 1.24
N ALA A 131 0.75 11.17 2.50
CA ALA A 131 1.08 9.80 2.87
C ALA A 131 -0.15 8.89 2.72
N PRO A 132 -0.08 7.77 1.96
CA PRO A 132 -1.22 6.87 1.76
C PRO A 132 -1.50 5.95 2.96
N PHE A 133 -0.53 5.79 3.86
CA PHE A 133 -0.60 4.99 5.08
C PHE A 133 0.42 5.49 6.10
N ASP A 134 0.29 5.04 7.36
CA ASP A 134 1.23 5.34 8.42
C ASP A 134 2.59 4.70 8.12
N GLY A 135 3.66 5.50 8.09
CA GLY A 135 4.94 5.00 7.65
C GLY A 135 6.14 5.87 7.99
N VAL A 136 7.28 5.43 7.52
CA VAL A 136 8.55 6.16 7.59
C VAL A 136 9.01 6.48 6.17
N ILE A 137 9.43 7.71 5.94
CA ILE A 137 10.03 8.11 4.68
C ILE A 137 11.44 7.52 4.59
N THR A 138 11.69 6.71 3.59
CA THR A 138 13.00 6.07 3.38
C THR A 138 13.87 6.82 2.38
N HIS A 139 13.24 7.47 1.40
CA HIS A 139 13.95 8.26 0.38
C HIS A 139 13.12 9.50 0.02
N ARG A 140 13.83 10.58 -0.26
CA ARG A 140 13.32 11.83 -0.82
C ARG A 140 14.14 12.18 -2.06
N TYR A 141 13.45 12.42 -3.18
CA TYR A 141 14.07 12.64 -4.49
C TYR A 141 13.77 14.03 -5.08
N ILE A 142 13.11 14.88 -4.30
CA ILE A 142 12.73 16.24 -4.72
C ILE A 142 13.24 17.27 -3.73
N GLU A 143 13.49 18.48 -4.27
CA GLU A 143 13.84 19.67 -3.49
C GLU A 143 12.85 20.81 -3.76
N SER A 144 12.74 21.77 -2.83
CA SER A 144 11.97 23.00 -3.05
C SER A 144 12.54 23.76 -4.25
N GLY A 145 11.67 24.16 -5.16
CA GLY A 145 12.05 24.78 -6.43
C GLY A 145 12.18 23.80 -7.62
N ASP A 146 12.18 22.50 -7.38
CA ASP A 146 12.17 21.51 -8.47
C ASP A 146 10.92 21.60 -9.32
N VAL A 147 11.07 21.35 -10.61
CA VAL A 147 9.96 21.22 -11.54
C VAL A 147 9.58 19.75 -11.68
N VAL A 148 8.35 19.43 -11.33
CA VAL A 148 7.78 18.09 -11.51
C VAL A 148 6.78 18.04 -12.65
N SER A 149 6.64 16.88 -13.28
CA SER A 149 5.73 16.68 -14.40
C SER A 149 4.76 15.54 -14.09
N GLY A 150 3.47 15.81 -14.21
CA GLY A 150 2.42 14.79 -14.10
C GLY A 150 2.36 13.82 -15.29
N GLN A 151 3.05 14.14 -16.41
CA GLN A 151 3.15 13.25 -17.57
C GLN A 151 4.39 12.34 -17.50
N MET A 152 5.51 12.85 -16.96
CA MET A 152 6.72 12.09 -16.70
C MET A 152 6.81 11.83 -15.21
N ILE A 153 6.11 10.80 -14.75
CA ILE A 153 6.02 10.47 -13.33
C ILE A 153 7.40 10.06 -12.80
N LYS A 154 7.94 10.88 -11.90
CA LYS A 154 9.15 10.59 -11.13
C LYS A 154 8.80 10.45 -9.65
N THR A 155 9.35 9.45 -9.01
CA THR A 155 9.19 9.26 -7.55
C THR A 155 9.67 10.51 -6.82
N ALA A 156 8.84 11.05 -5.94
CA ALA A 156 9.16 12.15 -5.05
C ALA A 156 9.61 11.63 -3.67
N PHE A 157 8.89 10.67 -3.13
CA PHE A 157 9.20 10.01 -1.86
C PHE A 157 9.02 8.50 -1.98
N THR A 158 9.76 7.76 -1.16
CA THR A 158 9.47 6.35 -0.86
C THR A 158 9.08 6.26 0.61
N ILE A 159 7.91 5.68 0.88
CA ILE A 159 7.37 5.44 2.22
C ILE A 159 7.24 3.94 2.48
N GLN A 160 7.57 3.52 3.70
CA GLN A 160 7.48 2.13 4.13
C GLN A 160 6.75 2.03 5.47
N SER A 161 6.02 0.92 5.69
CA SER A 161 5.41 0.62 7.00
C SER A 161 6.47 0.57 8.10
N PRO A 162 6.19 1.10 9.33
CA PRO A 162 7.23 1.35 10.33
C PRO A 162 7.78 0.07 10.97
N SER A 163 6.96 -0.92 11.30
CA SER A 163 7.36 -2.08 12.09
C SER A 163 7.09 -3.42 11.44
N GLN A 164 6.03 -3.55 10.65
CA GLN A 164 5.64 -4.82 10.05
C GLN A 164 6.53 -5.17 8.87
N ARG A 165 7.10 -6.36 8.90
CA ARG A 165 8.01 -6.90 7.88
C ARG A 165 7.47 -8.20 7.33
N VAL A 166 7.84 -8.47 6.10
CA VAL A 166 7.55 -9.73 5.42
C VAL A 166 8.88 -10.34 5.01
N LEU A 167 9.22 -11.47 5.59
CA LEU A 167 10.24 -12.31 5.01
C LEU A 167 9.63 -13.03 3.81
N VAL A 168 10.28 -12.90 2.68
CA VAL A 168 9.97 -13.72 1.51
C VAL A 168 11.01 -14.83 1.48
N ALA A 169 10.62 -16.00 1.97
CA ALA A 169 11.45 -17.20 2.01
C ALA A 169 11.34 -17.94 0.67
N GLU A 170 12.47 -18.44 0.18
CA GLU A 170 12.58 -19.16 -1.09
C GLU A 170 13.08 -20.58 -0.83
N PHE A 171 12.34 -21.58 -1.31
CA PHE A 171 12.72 -22.99 -1.19
C PHE A 171 12.53 -23.75 -2.52
N ASP A 172 13.20 -24.89 -2.67
CA ASP A 172 13.16 -25.69 -3.89
C ASP A 172 11.75 -26.27 -4.12
N GLN A 173 11.25 -26.19 -5.37
CA GLN A 173 9.92 -26.67 -5.78
C GLN A 173 9.67 -28.15 -5.49
N LYS A 174 10.71 -28.99 -5.36
CA LYS A 174 10.56 -30.40 -5.02
C LYS A 174 9.88 -30.62 -3.67
N TYR A 175 9.91 -29.61 -2.78
CA TYR A 175 9.26 -29.63 -1.46
C TYR A 175 7.85 -29.05 -1.46
N ASN A 176 7.27 -28.74 -2.63
CA ASN A 176 5.94 -28.11 -2.75
C ASN A 176 4.82 -28.82 -1.96
N ASN A 177 4.85 -30.17 -1.95
CA ASN A 177 3.82 -30.95 -1.27
C ASN A 177 4.09 -31.13 0.23
N GLN A 178 5.28 -30.80 0.70
CA GLN A 178 5.72 -31.00 2.08
C GLN A 178 5.56 -29.74 2.91
N VAL A 179 5.93 -28.56 2.33
CA VAL A 179 5.83 -27.27 3.02
C VAL A 179 4.38 -26.80 3.03
N LYS A 180 3.87 -26.49 4.23
CA LYS A 180 2.48 -26.04 4.44
C LYS A 180 2.43 -24.73 5.21
N ILE A 181 1.31 -24.01 5.06
CA ILE A 181 0.98 -22.86 5.90
C ILE A 181 0.90 -23.32 7.34
N GLY A 182 1.56 -22.58 8.25
CA GLY A 182 1.66 -22.92 9.67
C GLY A 182 2.95 -23.65 10.06
N ASP A 183 3.73 -24.17 9.10
CA ASP A 183 5.04 -24.76 9.37
C ASP A 183 5.98 -23.77 10.04
N SER A 184 6.85 -24.27 10.92
CA SER A 184 7.81 -23.42 11.62
C SER A 184 9.01 -23.10 10.74
N PHE A 185 9.32 -21.83 10.59
CA PHE A 185 10.54 -21.35 9.94
C PHE A 185 11.52 -20.88 11.01
N ILE A 186 12.66 -21.56 11.13
CA ILE A 186 13.76 -21.24 12.03
C ILE A 186 14.87 -20.63 11.18
N PHE A 187 15.25 -19.38 11.46
CA PHE A 187 16.13 -18.63 10.58
C PHE A 187 17.11 -17.73 11.32
N THR A 188 18.17 -17.35 10.65
CA THR A 188 19.19 -16.40 11.10
C THR A 188 19.33 -15.29 10.07
N VAL A 189 19.36 -14.05 10.51
CA VAL A 189 19.61 -12.88 9.65
C VAL A 189 21.12 -12.70 9.51
N ASP A 190 21.59 -12.43 8.32
CA ASP A 190 23.04 -12.23 8.09
C ASP A 190 23.55 -11.04 8.93
N GLY A 191 24.65 -11.29 9.63
CA GLY A 191 25.24 -10.33 10.57
C GLY A 191 24.63 -10.37 11.99
N ASP A 192 23.64 -11.20 12.24
CA ASP A 192 23.10 -11.47 13.58
C ASP A 192 23.33 -12.94 13.96
N SER A 193 23.83 -13.18 15.16
CA SER A 193 23.99 -14.56 15.69
C SER A 193 22.72 -15.13 16.32
N LYS A 194 21.66 -14.32 16.42
CA LYS A 194 20.40 -14.71 17.05
C LYS A 194 19.56 -15.55 16.10
N GLN A 195 19.13 -16.71 16.59
CA GLN A 195 18.16 -17.55 15.90
C GLN A 195 16.74 -17.04 16.17
N HIS A 196 15.97 -16.88 15.11
CA HIS A 196 14.57 -16.48 15.15
C HIS A 196 13.68 -17.65 14.76
N LYS A 197 12.44 -17.63 15.25
CA LYS A 197 11.42 -18.61 14.89
C LYS A 197 10.11 -17.89 14.58
N ALA A 198 9.52 -18.22 13.44
CA ALA A 198 8.22 -17.74 13.03
C ALA A 198 7.45 -18.83 12.26
N LYS A 199 6.22 -18.58 11.86
CA LYS A 199 5.42 -19.52 11.07
C LYS A 199 5.25 -19.03 9.67
N ILE A 200 5.11 -19.97 8.72
CA ILE A 200 4.71 -19.64 7.35
C ILE A 200 3.25 -19.16 7.35
N ASP A 201 3.04 -17.92 6.93
CA ASP A 201 1.71 -17.31 6.87
C ASP A 201 1.04 -17.55 5.51
N ARG A 202 1.84 -17.55 4.42
CA ARG A 202 1.36 -17.72 3.05
C ARG A 202 2.38 -18.43 2.19
N ILE A 203 1.92 -19.17 1.19
CA ILE A 203 2.75 -19.76 0.14
C ILE A 203 2.23 -19.23 -1.19
N TYR A 204 3.14 -18.83 -2.06
CA TYR A 204 2.78 -18.32 -3.38
C TYR A 204 2.22 -19.48 -4.22
N PRO A 205 1.16 -19.23 -5.01
CA PRO A 205 0.50 -20.26 -5.80
C PRO A 205 1.29 -20.67 -7.05
N GLN A 206 2.39 -19.96 -7.34
CA GLN A 206 3.20 -20.15 -8.54
C GLN A 206 4.67 -20.27 -8.16
N ALA A 207 5.36 -21.25 -8.74
CA ALA A 207 6.81 -21.33 -8.69
C ALA A 207 7.43 -20.31 -9.65
N ASN A 208 8.59 -19.83 -9.32
CA ASN A 208 9.38 -18.98 -10.21
C ASN A 208 10.02 -19.84 -11.33
N GLU A 209 9.74 -19.50 -12.58
CA GLU A 209 10.19 -20.26 -13.75
C GLU A 209 11.71 -20.19 -13.96
N ASP A 210 12.35 -19.08 -13.57
CA ASP A 210 13.78 -18.86 -13.78
C ASP A 210 14.66 -19.69 -12.84
N ASN A 211 14.24 -19.80 -11.56
CA ASN A 211 15.05 -20.44 -10.53
C ASN A 211 14.40 -21.70 -9.90
N ARG A 212 13.19 -22.07 -10.34
CA ARG A 212 12.42 -23.24 -9.86
C ARG A 212 12.20 -23.25 -8.35
N LYS A 213 12.08 -22.06 -7.74
CA LYS A 213 11.80 -21.91 -6.33
C LYS A 213 10.36 -21.53 -6.09
N ILE A 214 9.85 -21.90 -4.93
CA ILE A 214 8.56 -21.45 -4.41
C ILE A 214 8.83 -20.43 -3.34
N TYR A 215 7.98 -19.41 -3.27
CA TYR A 215 8.07 -18.34 -2.31
C TYR A 215 7.04 -18.53 -1.20
N ALA A 216 7.47 -18.29 0.05
CA ALA A 216 6.59 -18.24 1.20
C ALA A 216 6.76 -16.91 1.94
N GLN A 217 5.66 -16.39 2.50
CA GLN A 217 5.68 -15.19 3.33
C GLN A 217 5.61 -15.57 4.79
N VAL A 218 6.46 -14.93 5.58
CA VAL A 218 6.51 -15.03 7.03
C VAL A 218 6.46 -13.62 7.61
N PHE A 219 5.46 -13.30 8.44
CA PHE A 219 5.35 -11.99 9.06
C PHE A 219 6.21 -11.92 10.31
N VAL A 220 7.03 -10.88 10.39
CA VAL A 220 7.96 -10.64 11.51
C VAL A 220 8.01 -9.16 11.86
N GLU A 221 8.63 -8.85 12.99
CA GLU A 221 8.86 -7.48 13.43
C GLU A 221 10.34 -7.26 13.79
N GLY A 222 10.76 -6.00 13.84
CA GLY A 222 12.07 -5.61 14.38
C GLY A 222 13.29 -5.87 13.48
N ILE A 223 13.11 -6.44 12.27
CA ILE A 223 14.20 -6.69 11.33
C ILE A 223 14.21 -5.58 10.28
N LYS A 224 15.40 -5.08 9.90
CA LYS A 224 15.52 -4.03 8.88
C LYS A 224 15.15 -4.55 7.49
N VAL A 225 14.46 -3.72 6.71
CA VAL A 225 14.17 -4.00 5.30
C VAL A 225 15.48 -4.11 4.51
N GLY A 226 15.53 -5.02 3.54
CA GLY A 226 16.70 -5.29 2.71
C GLY A 226 17.70 -6.26 3.33
N MET A 227 17.53 -6.65 4.61
CA MET A 227 18.32 -7.74 5.18
C MET A 227 17.92 -9.07 4.53
N PHE A 228 18.87 -9.97 4.47
CA PHE A 228 18.71 -11.34 3.98
C PHE A 228 19.31 -12.33 4.97
N GLY A 229 19.09 -13.60 4.74
CA GLY A 229 19.61 -14.66 5.57
C GLY A 229 19.11 -16.03 5.11
N GLU A 230 19.34 -17.02 5.96
CA GLU A 230 18.98 -18.39 5.68
C GLU A 230 18.28 -19.05 6.86
N GLY A 231 17.60 -20.14 6.60
CA GLY A 231 16.91 -20.88 7.63
C GLY A 231 16.41 -22.24 7.17
N LYS A 232 15.67 -22.88 8.06
CA LYS A 232 15.08 -24.19 7.83
C LYS A 232 13.58 -24.14 8.12
N ILE A 233 12.80 -24.62 7.18
CA ILE A 233 11.38 -24.87 7.38
C ILE A 233 11.26 -26.26 7.96
N ILE A 234 10.63 -26.37 9.12
CA ILE A 234 10.33 -27.63 9.79
C ILE A 234 8.93 -28.05 9.35
N THR A 235 8.85 -29.02 8.47
CA THR A 235 7.57 -29.49 7.95
C THR A 235 6.84 -30.30 9.02
N SER A 236 5.53 -30.09 9.15
CA SER A 236 4.67 -30.99 9.91
C SER A 236 4.62 -32.32 9.14
N ALA A 237 5.01 -33.43 9.79
CA ALA A 237 4.90 -34.74 9.16
C ALA A 237 3.47 -34.97 8.66
N ASN A 238 3.34 -35.49 7.43
CA ASN A 238 2.03 -35.79 6.87
C ASN A 238 1.30 -36.79 7.76
N GLU A 239 0.13 -36.36 8.28
CA GLU A 239 -0.88 -37.31 8.82
C GLU A 239 -1.47 -38.14 7.70
#